data_9b1f5f5ab09e24285f9d6cbecd1e9111
#
_entry.id   9b1f5f5ab09e24285f9d6cbecd1e9111
#
_cell.length_a   1.000
_cell.length_b   1.000
_cell.length_c   1.000
_cell.angle_alpha   90.00
_cell.angle_beta   90.00
_cell.angle_gamma   90.00
#
_symmetry.space_group_name_H-M   'P 1'
#
loop_
_entity.id
_entity.type
_entity.pdbx_description
1 polymer ?
#
loop_
_entity_poly.entity_id
_entity_poly.type
_entity_poly.pdbx_seq_one_letter_code
_entity_poly.pdbx_strand_id
1 'polypeptide(L)'
;MYRLLLIRTGQRIQAEQALRETLAESLRTIPGDPQKTDFVEFYRTALRMPTPSSEPGKTELAGWALALHHLAEPERSAITLFYLEIFSPRVLSEILGLDIEGLALLIAAARKSLERQQPKSATA
;
A
#
# COMPACT_ATOMS: atom_id res chain seq x y z
N MET A 1 -0.12 7.63 4.09
CA MET A 1 -0.71 7.57 2.74
C MET A 1 0.32 7.72 1.62
N TYR A 2 1.15 8.75 1.67
CA TYR A 2 2.15 8.97 0.61
C TYR A 2 3.10 7.78 0.44
N ARG A 3 3.58 7.19 1.54
CA ARG A 3 4.48 6.02 1.47
C ARG A 3 3.84 4.84 0.75
N LEU A 4 2.57 4.58 1.05
CA LEU A 4 1.83 3.51 0.38
C LEU A 4 1.78 3.76 -1.14
N LEU A 5 1.45 4.99 -1.53
CA LEU A 5 1.34 5.34 -2.93
C LEU A 5 2.71 5.31 -3.62
N LEU A 6 3.77 5.70 -2.91
CA LEU A 6 5.12 5.63 -3.44
C LEU A 6 5.54 4.19 -3.73
N ILE A 7 5.25 3.27 -2.80
CA ILE A 7 5.54 1.85 -3.00
C ILE A 7 4.72 1.30 -4.18
N ARG A 8 3.46 1.69 -4.29
CA ARG A 8 2.59 1.19 -5.37
C ARG A 8 3.00 1.72 -6.74
N THR A 9 3.40 2.98 -6.83
CA THR A 9 3.73 3.60 -8.12
C THR A 9 5.20 3.50 -8.48
N GLY A 10 6.07 3.47 -7.49
CA GLY A 10 7.51 3.44 -7.72
C GLY A 10 8.14 4.79 -8.08
N GLN A 11 7.35 5.85 -8.19
CA GLN A 11 7.83 7.17 -8.61
C GLN A 11 7.14 8.26 -7.81
N ARG A 12 7.93 9.26 -7.38
CA ARG A 12 7.41 10.35 -6.55
C ARG A 12 6.32 11.16 -7.22
N ILE A 13 6.51 11.51 -8.47
CA ILE A 13 5.53 12.33 -9.21
C ILE A 13 4.20 11.58 -9.33
N GLN A 14 4.25 10.30 -9.64
CA GLN A 14 3.04 9.47 -9.74
C GLN A 14 2.38 9.29 -8.38
N ALA A 15 3.19 9.16 -7.30
CA ALA A 15 2.66 9.05 -5.95
C ALA A 15 1.93 10.33 -5.52
N GLU A 16 2.50 11.49 -5.83
CA GLU A 16 1.87 12.77 -5.53
C GLU A 16 0.56 12.95 -6.31
N GLN A 17 0.56 12.56 -7.57
CA GLN A 17 -0.65 12.61 -8.39
C GLN A 17 -1.71 11.67 -7.86
N ALA A 18 -1.33 10.45 -7.48
CA ALA A 18 -2.25 9.47 -6.90
C ALA A 18 -2.82 9.98 -5.59
N LEU A 19 -2.02 10.66 -4.77
CA LEU A 19 -2.50 11.24 -3.54
C LEU A 19 -3.55 12.33 -3.80
N ARG A 20 -3.30 13.21 -4.76
CA ARG A 20 -4.26 14.25 -5.13
C ARG A 20 -5.57 13.65 -5.63
N GLU A 21 -5.48 12.64 -6.48
CA GLU A 21 -6.67 11.96 -7.01
C GLU A 21 -7.44 11.25 -5.92
N THR A 22 -6.74 10.61 -4.97
CA THR A 22 -7.37 9.96 -3.83
C THR A 22 -8.11 10.96 -2.96
N LEU A 23 -7.48 12.12 -2.68
CA LEU A 23 -8.11 13.19 -1.92
C LEU A 23 -9.36 13.70 -2.61
N ALA A 24 -9.27 13.95 -3.91
CA ALA A 24 -10.40 14.44 -4.69
C ALA A 24 -11.56 13.44 -4.69
N GLU A 25 -11.26 12.17 -4.88
CA GLU A 25 -12.27 11.11 -4.86
C GLU A 25 -12.89 10.95 -3.48
N SER A 26 -12.09 11.04 -2.42
CA SER A 26 -12.59 10.94 -1.05
C SER A 26 -13.55 12.08 -0.72
N LEU A 27 -13.25 13.29 -1.18
CA LEU A 27 -14.12 14.44 -0.97
C LEU A 27 -15.45 14.29 -1.69
N ARG A 28 -15.50 13.58 -2.80
CA ARG A 28 -16.74 13.35 -3.55
C ARG A 28 -17.57 12.22 -2.99
N THR A 29 -16.92 11.16 -2.51
CA THR A 29 -17.62 9.90 -2.18
C THR A 29 -17.87 9.70 -0.71
N ILE A 30 -17.12 10.37 0.17
CA ILE A 30 -17.32 10.25 1.62
C ILE A 30 -18.27 11.37 2.05
N PRO A 31 -19.54 11.05 2.37
CA PRO A 31 -20.48 12.07 2.80
C PRO A 31 -20.19 12.49 4.24
N GLY A 32 -20.44 13.76 4.53
CA GLY A 32 -20.45 14.26 5.87
C GLY A 32 -19.40 15.30 6.18
N ASP A 33 -19.26 15.56 7.45
CA ASP A 33 -18.35 16.56 8.00
C ASP A 33 -16.89 16.13 7.76
N PRO A 34 -16.04 16.99 7.17
CA PRO A 34 -14.62 16.66 7.01
C PRO A 34 -13.93 16.24 8.30
N GLN A 35 -14.41 16.71 9.44
CA GLN A 35 -13.87 16.32 10.74
C GLN A 35 -14.21 14.89 11.13
N LYS A 36 -15.19 14.29 10.48
CA LYS A 36 -15.61 12.91 10.73
C LYS A 36 -15.19 11.96 9.62
N THR A 37 -14.34 12.41 8.71
CA THR A 37 -13.84 11.57 7.65
C THR A 37 -13.03 10.43 8.26
N ASP A 38 -13.52 9.23 8.07
CA ASP A 38 -12.86 8.03 8.57
C ASP A 38 -11.63 7.76 7.72
N PHE A 39 -10.46 7.74 8.35
CA PHE A 39 -9.22 7.47 7.62
C PHE A 39 -9.21 6.06 7.01
N VAL A 40 -9.98 5.12 7.57
CA VAL A 40 -10.15 3.80 6.99
C VAL A 40 -10.73 3.92 5.59
N GLU A 41 -11.80 4.70 5.43
CA GLU A 41 -12.39 4.92 4.12
C GLU A 41 -11.45 5.65 3.16
N PHE A 42 -10.63 6.55 3.68
CA PHE A 42 -9.63 7.23 2.88
C PHE A 42 -8.61 6.25 2.29
N TYR A 43 -8.11 5.32 3.12
CA TYR A 43 -7.18 4.29 2.65
C TYR A 43 -7.86 3.30 1.72
N ARG A 44 -9.13 2.95 1.97
CA ARG A 44 -9.90 2.10 1.07
C ARG A 44 -10.04 2.75 -0.31
N THR A 45 -10.29 4.05 -0.34
CA THR A 45 -10.37 4.79 -1.59
C THR A 45 -9.05 4.73 -2.33
N ALA A 46 -7.93 4.94 -1.63
CA ALA A 46 -6.60 4.85 -2.23
C ALA A 46 -6.34 3.49 -2.86
N LEU A 47 -6.75 2.41 -2.18
CA LEU A 47 -6.54 1.06 -2.67
C LEU A 47 -7.41 0.72 -3.88
N ARG A 48 -8.57 1.37 -4.01
CA ARG A 48 -9.45 1.18 -5.16
C ARG A 48 -9.02 1.96 -6.39
N MET A 49 -8.22 3.02 -6.19
CA MET A 49 -7.76 3.84 -7.31
C MET A 49 -6.81 3.04 -8.19
N PRO A 50 -6.92 3.17 -9.52
CA PRO A 50 -6.00 2.47 -10.40
C PRO A 50 -4.57 2.97 -10.19
N THR A 51 -3.63 2.03 -10.19
CA THR A 51 -2.21 2.35 -10.09
C THR A 51 -1.68 2.57 -11.49
N PRO A 52 -1.06 3.73 -11.77
CA PRO A 52 -0.44 3.93 -13.07
C PRO A 52 0.62 2.87 -13.32
N SER A 53 0.67 2.36 -14.54
CA SER A 53 1.72 1.42 -14.93
C SER A 53 3.05 2.16 -14.95
N SER A 54 3.96 1.79 -14.05
CA SER A 54 5.31 2.31 -14.17
C SER A 54 6.04 1.54 -15.26
N GLU A 55 6.77 2.25 -16.10
CA GLU A 55 7.60 1.61 -17.09
C GLU A 55 8.69 0.79 -16.39
N PRO A 56 8.98 -0.44 -16.88
CA PRO A 56 10.03 -1.25 -16.30
C PRO A 56 11.35 -0.49 -16.23
N GLY A 57 12.01 -0.53 -15.08
CA GLY A 57 13.31 0.08 -14.91
C GLY A 57 13.31 1.56 -14.54
N LYS A 58 12.15 2.20 -14.42
CA LYS A 58 12.06 3.63 -14.09
C LYS A 58 11.61 3.91 -12.66
N THR A 59 11.71 2.93 -11.78
CA THR A 59 11.39 3.17 -10.37
C THR A 59 12.49 4.02 -9.70
N GLU A 60 12.07 4.90 -8.81
CA GLU A 60 12.99 5.69 -7.98
C GLU A 60 13.32 4.99 -6.67
N LEU A 61 12.77 3.81 -6.44
CA LEU A 61 12.91 3.09 -5.19
C LEU A 61 14.18 2.22 -5.20
N ALA A 62 14.71 1.98 -4.00
CA ALA A 62 15.88 1.12 -3.82
C ALA A 62 15.72 0.32 -2.52
N GLY A 63 16.48 -0.76 -2.38
CA GLY A 63 16.51 -1.57 -1.17
C GLY A 63 15.15 -2.16 -0.83
N TRP A 64 14.74 -2.04 0.42
CA TRP A 64 13.48 -2.58 0.91
C TRP A 64 12.25 -2.03 0.21
N ALA A 65 12.28 -0.73 -0.10
CA ALA A 65 11.17 -0.10 -0.80
C ALA A 65 10.97 -0.70 -2.19
N LEU A 66 12.07 -0.98 -2.88
CA LEU A 66 12.00 -1.62 -4.18
C LEU A 66 11.48 -3.05 -4.08
N ALA A 67 11.92 -3.80 -3.05
CA ALA A 67 11.44 -5.15 -2.81
C ALA A 67 9.92 -5.16 -2.56
N LEU A 68 9.44 -4.21 -1.77
CA LEU A 68 8.00 -4.06 -1.53
C LEU A 68 7.24 -3.74 -2.81
N HIS A 69 7.81 -2.86 -3.63
CA HIS A 69 7.20 -2.47 -4.90
C HIS A 69 7.00 -3.65 -5.85
N HIS A 70 7.91 -4.62 -5.81
CA HIS A 70 7.83 -5.79 -6.69
C HIS A 70 6.83 -6.85 -6.22
N LEU A 71 6.26 -6.72 -5.04
CA LEU A 71 5.23 -7.64 -4.58
C LEU A 71 3.94 -7.44 -5.37
N ALA A 72 3.19 -8.54 -5.56
CA ALA A 72 1.88 -8.48 -6.18
C ALA A 72 0.84 -7.94 -5.19
N GLU A 73 -0.22 -7.34 -5.71
CA GLU A 73 -1.39 -7.01 -4.90
C GLU A 73 -2.20 -8.28 -4.63
N PRO A 74 -2.84 -8.40 -3.47
CA PRO A 74 -2.95 -7.41 -2.38
C PRO A 74 -1.81 -7.46 -1.37
N GLU A 75 -0.85 -8.33 -1.54
CA GLU A 75 0.25 -8.51 -0.59
C GLU A 75 1.07 -7.24 -0.42
N ARG A 76 1.36 -6.54 -1.50
CA ARG A 76 2.15 -5.31 -1.49
C ARG A 76 1.52 -4.25 -0.58
N SER A 77 0.25 -3.98 -0.79
CA SER A 77 -0.45 -2.97 0.00
C SER A 77 -0.59 -3.39 1.46
N ALA A 78 -0.91 -4.66 1.71
CA ALA A 78 -1.09 -5.16 3.07
C ALA A 78 0.18 -5.03 3.89
N ILE A 79 1.30 -5.50 3.37
CA ILE A 79 2.55 -5.47 4.12
C ILE A 79 3.09 -4.04 4.25
N THR A 80 2.86 -3.20 3.24
CA THR A 80 3.26 -1.79 3.30
C THR A 80 2.51 -1.06 4.41
N LEU A 81 1.20 -1.26 4.50
CA LEU A 81 0.40 -0.65 5.55
C LEU A 81 0.81 -1.15 6.93
N PHE A 82 1.16 -2.43 7.03
CA PHE A 82 1.57 -3.00 8.30
C PHE A 82 2.90 -2.43 8.78
N TYR A 83 3.90 -2.38 7.92
CA TYR A 83 5.26 -1.99 8.32
C TYR A 83 5.53 -0.50 8.23
N LEU A 84 5.06 0.17 7.20
CA LEU A 84 5.39 1.57 6.98
C LEU A 84 4.38 2.53 7.61
N GLU A 85 3.11 2.19 7.57
CA GLU A 85 2.07 3.01 8.19
C GLU A 85 1.79 2.62 9.63
N ILE A 86 2.29 1.46 10.05
CA ILE A 86 2.24 0.96 11.43
C ILE A 86 0.82 0.89 11.98
N PHE A 87 -0.11 0.43 11.15
CA PHE A 87 -1.48 0.22 11.59
C PHE A 87 -1.61 -1.06 12.39
N SER A 88 -2.49 -1.05 13.40
CA SER A 88 -2.81 -2.27 14.14
C SER A 88 -3.51 -3.29 13.24
N PRO A 89 -3.44 -4.58 13.57
CA PRO A 89 -4.14 -5.59 12.79
C PRO A 89 -5.64 -5.34 12.64
N ARG A 90 -6.26 -4.79 13.68
CA ARG A 90 -7.68 -4.47 13.63
C ARG A 90 -7.99 -3.41 12.58
N VAL A 91 -7.19 -2.35 12.55
CA VAL A 91 -7.37 -1.28 11.56
C VAL A 91 -7.08 -1.80 10.17
N LEU A 92 -6.04 -2.60 10.00
CA LEU A 92 -5.72 -3.20 8.71
C LEU A 92 -6.85 -4.10 8.20
N SER A 93 -7.45 -4.90 9.08
CA SER A 93 -8.55 -5.75 8.67
C SER A 93 -9.73 -4.93 8.17
N GLU A 94 -9.99 -3.77 8.77
CA GLU A 94 -11.03 -2.87 8.31
C GLU A 94 -10.70 -2.26 6.95
N ILE A 95 -9.46 -1.79 6.77
CA ILE A 95 -9.03 -1.18 5.51
C ILE A 95 -9.09 -2.19 4.36
N LEU A 96 -8.64 -3.41 4.60
CA LEU A 96 -8.54 -4.43 3.57
C LEU A 96 -9.82 -5.25 3.41
N GLY A 97 -10.77 -5.09 4.32
CA GLY A 97 -12.02 -5.84 4.26
C GLY A 97 -11.85 -7.33 4.56
N LEU A 98 -10.88 -7.68 5.41
CA LEU A 98 -10.58 -9.04 5.79
C LEU A 98 -10.84 -9.26 7.29
N ASP A 99 -11.09 -10.51 7.68
CA ASP A 99 -11.07 -10.85 9.10
C ASP A 99 -9.62 -10.98 9.58
N ILE A 100 -9.44 -11.14 10.90
CA ILE A 100 -8.10 -11.19 11.47
C ILE A 100 -7.33 -12.41 10.96
N GLU A 101 -8.00 -13.55 10.78
CA GLU A 101 -7.34 -14.75 10.25
C GLU A 101 -6.89 -14.54 8.80
N GLY A 102 -7.76 -13.97 7.97
CA GLY A 102 -7.43 -13.66 6.59
C GLY A 102 -6.28 -12.67 6.49
N LEU A 103 -6.27 -11.66 7.36
CA LEU A 103 -5.18 -10.71 7.43
C LEU A 103 -3.86 -11.39 7.80
N ALA A 104 -3.87 -12.27 8.81
CA ALA A 104 -2.67 -12.98 9.24
C ALA A 104 -2.09 -13.84 8.11
N LEU A 105 -2.96 -14.52 7.36
CA LEU A 105 -2.54 -15.32 6.22
C LEU A 105 -1.95 -14.44 5.12
N LEU A 106 -2.55 -13.31 4.85
CA LEU A 106 -2.08 -12.39 3.82
C LEU A 106 -0.71 -11.81 4.18
N ILE A 107 -0.52 -11.39 5.43
CA ILE A 107 0.76 -10.87 5.89
C ILE A 107 1.85 -11.94 5.84
N ALA A 108 1.53 -13.18 6.23
CA ALA A 108 2.47 -14.28 6.15
C ALA A 108 2.88 -14.57 4.71
N ALA A 109 1.93 -14.56 3.78
CA ALA A 109 2.21 -14.74 2.37
C ALA A 109 3.08 -13.60 1.82
N ALA A 110 2.77 -12.37 2.23
CA ALA A 110 3.55 -11.20 1.82
C ALA A 110 4.99 -11.28 2.32
N ARG A 111 5.20 -11.74 3.55
CA ARG A 111 6.54 -11.92 4.09
C ARG A 111 7.34 -12.96 3.30
N LYS A 112 6.70 -14.06 2.95
CA LYS A 112 7.36 -15.08 2.14
C LYS A 112 7.76 -14.53 0.76
N SER A 113 6.86 -13.80 0.14
CA SER A 113 7.15 -13.18 -1.15
C SER A 113 8.28 -12.17 -1.04
N LEU A 114 8.30 -11.40 0.06
CA LEU A 114 9.36 -10.42 0.29
C LEU A 114 10.71 -11.09 0.50
N GLU A 115 10.75 -12.21 1.22
CA GLU A 115 11.97 -12.98 1.40
C GLU A 115 12.53 -13.48 0.07
N ARG A 116 11.66 -13.89 -0.85
CA ARG A 116 12.08 -14.31 -2.19
C ARG A 116 12.66 -13.17 -3.00
N GLN A 117 12.22 -11.94 -2.75
CA GLN A 117 12.70 -10.75 -3.45
C GLN A 117 14.06 -10.29 -2.94
N GLN A 118 14.45 -10.72 -1.74
CA GLN A 118 15.73 -10.32 -1.19
C GLN A 118 16.88 -10.98 -1.96
N PRO A 119 17.95 -10.22 -2.24
CA PRO A 119 19.10 -10.81 -2.90
C PRO A 119 19.70 -11.90 -2.02
N LYS A 120 20.01 -13.06 -2.61
CA LYS A 120 20.63 -14.15 -1.87
C LYS A 120 22.01 -13.80 -1.33
N SER A 121 22.63 -12.79 -1.90
CA SER A 121 23.89 -12.27 -1.41
C SER A 121 23.81 -11.80 0.04
N ALA A 122 22.63 -11.46 0.52
CA ALA A 122 22.44 -11.07 1.91
C ALA A 122 22.60 -12.23 2.88
N THR A 123 22.59 -13.46 2.38
CA THR A 123 22.73 -14.65 3.21
C THR A 123 24.13 -15.25 3.19
N ALA A 124 24.95 -14.70 2.38
CA ALA A 124 26.33 -15.19 2.27
C ALA A 124 27.17 -14.72 3.45
#